data_b6deca61ee6fdaa31b11cdaa48c0198a
#
_entry.id   b6deca61ee6fdaa31b11cdaa48c0198a
#
_cell.length_a   1.000
_cell.length_b   1.000
_cell.length_c   1.000
_cell.angle_alpha   90.00
_cell.angle_beta   90.00
_cell.angle_gamma   90.00
#
_symmetry.space_group_name_H-M   'P 1'
#
loop_
_entity.id
_entity.type
_entity.pdbx_description
1 polymer ?
#
loop_
_entity_poly.entity_id
_entity_poly.type
_entity_poly.pdbx_seq_one_letter_code
_entity_poly.pdbx_strand_id
1 'polypeptide(L)' 'MTKVVLPELGAGIEKATISYWFFNPGEKVSEKDDLVELVTDKATFNLPSPATGILTEILIPVGEPAHVGETLAIIEE' A
#
# COMPACT_ATOMS: atom_id res chain seq x y z
N MET A 1 1.85 -7.85 -14.19
CA MET A 1 1.14 -7.05 -13.18
C MET A 1 1.46 -7.50 -11.78
N THR A 2 1.72 -6.57 -10.91
CA THR A 2 2.01 -6.87 -9.50
C THR A 2 0.93 -6.27 -8.64
N LYS A 3 0.34 -7.07 -7.77
CA LYS A 3 -0.63 -6.59 -6.79
C LYS A 3 0.11 -6.12 -5.55
N VAL A 4 -0.24 -4.94 -5.07
CA VAL A 4 0.28 -4.43 -3.80
C VAL A 4 -0.67 -4.93 -2.72
N VAL A 5 -0.22 -5.91 -1.96
CA VAL A 5 -1.05 -6.57 -0.95
C VAL A 5 -0.60 -6.12 0.43
N LEU A 6 -1.55 -5.90 1.34
CA LEU A 6 -1.21 -5.54 2.71
C LEU A 6 -0.58 -6.73 3.40
N PRO A 7 0.72 -6.64 3.78
CA PRO A 7 1.40 -7.74 4.45
C PRO A 7 1.04 -7.77 5.93
N GLU A 8 1.46 -8.82 6.61
CA GLU A 8 1.33 -8.89 8.05
C GLU A 8 2.24 -7.83 8.67
N LEU A 9 1.66 -6.97 9.50
CA LEU A 9 2.38 -5.84 10.10
C LEU A 9 2.86 -6.10 11.51
N GLY A 10 2.42 -7.21 12.11
CA GLY A 10 2.83 -7.58 13.45
C GLY A 10 1.75 -8.38 14.15
N ALA A 11 2.10 -8.98 15.29
CA ALA A 11 1.16 -9.79 16.06
C ALA A 11 0.00 -8.91 16.54
N GLY A 12 -1.22 -9.36 16.30
CA GLY A 12 -2.42 -8.65 16.73
C GLY A 12 -2.84 -7.50 15.83
N ILE A 13 -2.12 -7.25 14.74
CA ILE A 13 -2.49 -6.19 13.78
C ILE A 13 -3.10 -6.87 12.56
N GLU A 14 -4.42 -6.74 12.42
CA GLU A 14 -5.17 -7.39 11.35
C GLU A 14 -5.60 -6.43 10.24
N LYS A 15 -5.56 -5.13 10.55
CA LYS A 15 -5.98 -4.11 9.60
C LYS A 15 -5.23 -2.81 9.84
N ALA A 16 -5.23 -1.95 8.84
CA ALA A 16 -4.64 -0.63 8.91
C ALA A 16 -5.50 0.34 8.10
N THR A 17 -5.45 1.60 8.45
CA THR A 17 -6.14 2.64 7.69
C THR A 17 -5.15 3.27 6.73
N ILE A 18 -5.56 3.49 5.49
CA ILE A 18 -4.73 4.18 4.50
C ILE A 18 -4.69 5.65 4.89
N SER A 19 -3.50 6.13 5.25
CA SER A 19 -3.31 7.51 5.67
C SER A 19 -2.89 8.40 4.51
N TYR A 20 -2.02 7.89 3.63
CA TYR A 20 -1.47 8.69 2.55
C TYR A 20 -0.87 7.81 1.46
N TRP A 21 -1.16 8.15 0.19
CA TRP A 21 -0.51 7.55 -0.96
C TRP A 21 0.57 8.50 -1.45
N PHE A 22 1.80 8.02 -1.56
CA PHE A 22 2.93 8.85 -2.02
C PHE A 22 2.95 9.03 -3.53
N PHE A 23 2.22 8.19 -4.26
CA PHE A 23 2.14 8.24 -5.72
C PHE A 23 0.69 8.25 -6.16
N ASN A 24 0.45 8.84 -7.32
CA ASN A 24 -0.88 8.85 -7.93
C ASN A 24 -0.94 7.85 -9.07
N PRO A 25 -2.15 7.38 -9.44
CA PRO A 25 -2.28 6.53 -10.62
C PRO A 25 -1.67 7.18 -11.85
N GLY A 26 -0.91 6.40 -12.62
CA GLY A 26 -0.20 6.89 -13.79
C GLY A 26 1.25 7.23 -13.52
N GLU A 27 1.66 7.32 -12.27
CA GLU A 27 3.04 7.65 -11.93
C GLU A 27 3.91 6.40 -11.88
N LYS A 28 5.19 6.59 -12.23
CA LYS A 28 6.15 5.51 -12.13
C LYS A 28 6.66 5.40 -10.70
N VAL A 29 6.72 4.17 -10.19
CA VAL A 29 7.27 3.89 -8.88
C VAL A 29 8.45 2.94 -9.04
N SER A 30 9.42 3.06 -8.14
CA SER A 30 10.56 2.14 -8.11
C SER A 30 10.41 1.19 -6.95
N GLU A 31 10.90 -0.02 -7.11
CA GLU A 31 10.90 -1.02 -6.05
C GLU A 31 11.55 -0.42 -4.80
N LYS A 32 10.91 -0.64 -3.66
CA LYS A 32 11.35 -0.17 -2.33
C LYS A 32 11.08 1.31 -2.06
N ASP A 33 10.55 2.07 -3.03
CA ASP A 33 10.07 3.42 -2.73
C ASP A 33 8.88 3.32 -1.76
N ASP A 34 8.79 4.28 -0.84
CA ASP A 34 7.61 4.35 0.03
C ASP A 34 6.39 4.61 -0.83
N LEU A 35 5.45 3.67 -0.84
CA LEU A 35 4.29 3.73 -1.71
C LEU A 35 3.06 4.28 -0.99
N VAL A 36 2.82 3.82 0.22
CA VAL A 36 1.63 4.17 0.97
C VAL A 36 1.95 4.20 2.47
N GLU A 37 1.34 5.14 3.17
CA GLU A 37 1.44 5.23 4.62
C GLU A 37 0.21 4.61 5.24
N LEU A 38 0.43 3.73 6.22
CA LEU A 38 -0.61 2.97 6.90
C LEU A 38 -0.58 3.31 8.38
N VAL A 39 -1.75 3.52 8.96
CA VAL A 39 -1.88 3.82 10.38
C VAL A 39 -2.66 2.73 11.08
N THR A 40 -2.12 2.23 12.18
CA THR A 40 -2.81 1.29 13.06
C THR A 40 -2.98 1.93 14.43
N ASP A 41 -3.69 1.27 15.33
CA ASP A 41 -3.86 1.75 16.69
C ASP A 41 -2.55 1.67 17.49
N LYS A 42 -1.54 0.99 16.98
CA LYS A 42 -0.26 0.81 17.68
C LYS A 42 0.89 1.57 17.03
N ALA A 43 0.84 1.81 15.72
CA ALA A 43 1.98 2.40 15.01
C ALA A 43 1.59 2.87 13.62
N THR A 44 2.49 3.65 13.03
CA THR A 44 2.40 4.08 11.64
C THR A 44 3.46 3.33 10.84
N PHE A 45 3.10 2.85 9.68
CA PHE A 45 4.00 2.11 8.80
C PHE A 45 4.03 2.70 7.41
N ASN A 46 5.18 2.65 6.76
CA ASN A 46 5.29 2.96 5.34
C ASN A 46 5.48 1.63 4.61
N LEU A 47 4.62 1.36 3.64
CA LEU A 47 4.71 0.14 2.85
C LEU A 47 5.49 0.44 1.58
N PRO A 48 6.62 -0.23 1.35
CA PRO A 48 7.40 0.01 0.15
C PRO A 48 6.77 -0.68 -1.05
N SER A 49 7.08 -0.13 -2.23
CA SER A 49 6.61 -0.74 -3.47
C SER A 49 7.28 -2.09 -3.69
N PRO A 50 6.52 -3.13 -4.02
CA PRO A 50 7.08 -4.45 -4.26
C PRO A 50 7.72 -4.60 -5.64
N ALA A 51 7.56 -3.62 -6.52
CA ALA A 51 8.06 -3.72 -7.89
C ALA A 51 8.29 -2.34 -8.49
N THR A 52 9.06 -2.30 -9.55
CA THR A 52 9.26 -1.10 -10.36
C THR A 52 8.29 -1.15 -11.53
N GLY A 53 7.52 -0.09 -11.70
CA GLY A 53 6.54 -0.02 -12.78
C GLY A 53 5.65 1.20 -12.65
N ILE A 54 4.50 1.15 -13.30
CA ILE A 54 3.52 2.23 -13.27
C ILE A 54 2.41 1.85 -12.30
N LEU A 55 2.10 2.74 -11.37
CA LEU A 55 0.96 2.56 -10.48
C LEU A 55 -0.29 2.80 -11.32
N THR A 56 -1.02 1.74 -11.64
CA THR A 56 -2.15 1.85 -12.56
C THR A 56 -3.46 2.11 -11.85
N GLU A 57 -3.62 1.58 -10.64
CA GLU A 57 -4.89 1.69 -9.94
C GLU A 57 -4.69 1.63 -8.43
N ILE A 58 -5.39 2.50 -7.72
CA ILE A 58 -5.47 2.47 -6.25
C ILE A 58 -6.85 1.91 -5.91
N LEU A 59 -6.88 0.76 -5.27
CA LEU A 59 -8.13 0.08 -4.93
C LEU A 59 -8.68 0.51 -3.58
N ILE A 60 -7.80 0.92 -2.67
CA ILE A 60 -8.22 1.37 -1.34
C ILE A 60 -7.71 2.79 -1.13
N PRO A 61 -8.61 3.78 -1.19
CA PRO A 61 -8.21 5.19 -1.10
C PRO A 61 -7.90 5.62 0.33
N VAL A 62 -7.33 6.82 0.45
CA VAL A 62 -7.05 7.44 1.74
C VAL A 62 -8.32 7.49 2.60
N GLY A 63 -8.16 7.16 3.87
CA GLY A 63 -9.26 7.16 4.83
C GLY A 63 -9.97 5.83 4.97
N GLU A 64 -9.72 4.88 4.08
CA GLU A 64 -10.38 3.59 4.10
C GLU A 64 -9.52 2.54 4.82
N PRO A 65 -10.14 1.60 5.53
CA PRO A 65 -9.40 0.52 6.17
C PRO A 65 -9.06 -0.59 5.19
N ALA A 66 -7.93 -1.22 5.40
CA ALA A 66 -7.50 -2.39 4.64
C ALA A 66 -7.16 -3.51 5.59
N HIS A 67 -7.44 -4.73 5.20
CA HIS A 67 -7.12 -5.91 6.01
C HIS A 67 -5.89 -6.61 5.44
N VAL A 68 -5.19 -7.32 6.30
CA VAL A 68 -4.04 -8.13 5.88
C VAL A 68 -4.48 -9.09 4.79
N GLY A 69 -3.71 -9.13 3.69
CA GLY A 69 -4.02 -9.95 2.53
C GLY A 69 -4.85 -9.26 1.46
N GLU A 70 -5.36 -8.07 1.77
CA GLU A 70 -6.18 -7.32 0.83
C GLU A 70 -5.31 -6.60 -0.21
N THR A 71 -5.76 -6.54 -1.46
CA THR A 71 -5.03 -5.84 -2.51
C THR A 71 -5.30 -4.35 -2.41
N LEU A 72 -4.24 -3.56 -2.27
CA LEU A 72 -4.34 -2.11 -2.10
C LEU A 72 -4.26 -1.37 -3.43
N ALA A 73 -3.47 -1.87 -4.35
CA ALA A 73 -3.19 -1.20 -5.62
C ALA A 73 -2.60 -2.19 -6.62
N ILE A 74 -2.51 -1.74 -7.87
CA ILE A 74 -1.94 -2.54 -8.95
C ILE A 74 -0.79 -1.76 -9.58
N ILE A 75 0.33 -2.45 -9.80
CA ILE A 75 1.49 -1.90 -10.49
C ILE A 75 1.68 -2.70 -11.76
N GLU A 76 1.80 -2.02 -12.88
CA GLU A 76 2.11 -2.63 -14.16
C GLU A 76 3.58 -2.42 -14.48
N GLU A 77 4.31 -3.51 -14.60
CA GLU A 77 5.75 -3.52 -14.84
C GLU A 77 6.10 -3.37 -16.31
#